data_7eb4ba4d23eb03fb83367cd0ccd65cd5
#
_entry.id   7eb4ba4d23eb03fb83367cd0ccd65cd5
#
_cell.length_a   1.000
_cell.length_b   1.000
_cell.length_c   1.000
_cell.angle_alpha   90.00
_cell.angle_beta   90.00
_cell.angle_gamma   90.00
#
_symmetry.space_group_name_H-M   'P 1'
#
loop_
_entity.id
_entity.type
_entity.pdbx_description
1 polymer ?
#
loop_
_entity_poly.entity_id
_entity_poly.type
_entity_poly.pdbx_seq_one_letter_code
_entity_poly.pdbx_strand_id
1 'polypeptide(L)'
;HEEGCCCPACSNKYEDMVAKAVRLTMAEAASKWLDNKLRENLPDETKVIKPAAGYSSCPDHTLKRDIMMLLSGEYDLGIKLTESFALIPEASICGLIFMHPEARYPEIRRISREQYDNYKAKRNMSDDDARRFLGHILK
;
A
#
# COMPACT_ATOMS: atom_id res chain seq x y z
N HIS A 1 -22.48 -22.50 15.87
CA HIS A 1 -22.36 -21.80 17.17
C HIS A 1 -23.40 -20.68 17.16
N GLU A 2 -24.30 -20.72 18.13
CA GLU A 2 -25.37 -19.72 18.28
C GLU A 2 -24.82 -18.40 18.84
N GLU A 3 -25.47 -17.28 18.53
CA GLU A 3 -25.17 -15.97 19.10
C GLU A 3 -25.17 -16.03 20.64
N GLY A 4 -24.06 -15.61 21.26
CA GLY A 4 -23.88 -15.63 22.72
C GLY A 4 -23.11 -16.83 23.28
N CYS A 5 -22.52 -17.68 22.43
CA CYS A 5 -21.70 -18.80 22.90
C CYS A 5 -20.36 -18.28 23.49
N CYS A 6 -20.15 -18.56 24.80
CA CYS A 6 -18.91 -18.26 25.54
C CYS A 6 -17.86 -19.38 25.46
N CYS A 7 -17.89 -20.23 24.41
CA CYS A 7 -16.89 -21.29 24.28
C CYS A 7 -15.48 -20.70 23.99
N PRO A 8 -14.40 -21.38 24.43
CA PRO A 8 -13.01 -20.89 24.19
C PRO A 8 -12.70 -20.58 22.73
N ALA A 9 -13.25 -21.34 21.77
CA ALA A 9 -13.04 -21.11 20.34
C ALA A 9 -13.72 -19.83 19.81
N CYS A 10 -14.85 -19.40 20.43
CA CYS A 10 -15.52 -18.15 20.09
C CYS A 10 -14.85 -16.95 20.75
N SER A 11 -14.40 -17.11 22.00
CA SER A 11 -13.61 -16.08 22.71
C SER A 11 -12.33 -15.74 21.95
N ASN A 12 -11.57 -16.74 21.54
CA ASN A 12 -10.34 -16.52 20.76
C ASN A 12 -10.56 -15.75 19.45
N LYS A 13 -11.67 -16.01 18.75
CA LYS A 13 -11.98 -15.27 17.50
C LYS A 13 -12.25 -13.79 17.76
N TYR A 14 -12.92 -13.45 18.84
CA TYR A 14 -13.19 -12.06 19.20
C TYR A 14 -11.89 -11.32 19.58
N GLU A 15 -11.07 -11.94 20.43
CA GLU A 15 -9.78 -11.39 20.85
C GLU A 15 -8.85 -11.19 19.64
N ASP A 16 -8.79 -12.14 18.72
CA ASP A 16 -8.01 -12.05 17.49
C ASP A 16 -8.49 -10.89 16.60
N MET A 17 -9.81 -10.70 16.48
CA MET A 17 -10.38 -9.60 15.71
C MET A 17 -10.04 -8.25 16.35
N VAL A 18 -10.16 -8.11 17.66
CA VAL A 18 -9.80 -6.88 18.39
C VAL A 18 -8.29 -6.61 18.25
N ALA A 19 -7.45 -7.61 18.47
CA ALA A 19 -6.01 -7.49 18.33
C ALA A 19 -5.59 -7.08 16.91
N LYS A 20 -6.26 -7.62 15.88
CA LYS A 20 -6.07 -7.22 14.50
C LYS A 20 -6.45 -5.75 14.27
N ALA A 21 -7.62 -5.32 14.75
CA ALA A 21 -8.07 -3.94 14.62
C ALA A 21 -7.10 -2.96 15.29
N VAL A 22 -6.62 -3.29 16.50
CA VAL A 22 -5.63 -2.47 17.22
C VAL A 22 -4.33 -2.35 16.40
N ARG A 23 -3.79 -3.47 15.89
CA ARG A 23 -2.57 -3.45 15.09
C ARG A 23 -2.70 -2.60 13.81
N LEU A 24 -3.83 -2.70 13.10
CA LEU A 24 -4.10 -1.88 11.93
C LEU A 24 -4.17 -0.39 12.28
N THR A 25 -4.88 -0.03 13.35
CA THR A 25 -4.97 1.35 13.84
C THR A 25 -3.60 1.91 14.25
N MET A 26 -2.76 1.08 14.88
CA MET A 26 -1.38 1.48 15.22
C MET A 26 -0.52 1.75 13.98
N ALA A 27 -0.63 0.94 12.94
CA ALA A 27 0.08 1.15 11.68
C ALA A 27 -0.35 2.46 11.00
N GLU A 28 -1.64 2.77 10.99
CA GLU A 28 -2.17 4.05 10.49
C GLU A 28 -1.70 5.24 11.34
N ALA A 29 -1.72 5.11 12.66
CA ALA A 29 -1.21 6.13 13.57
C ALA A 29 0.28 6.41 13.36
N ALA A 30 1.09 5.37 13.17
CA ALA A 30 2.51 5.50 12.84
C ALA A 30 2.72 6.25 11.50
N SER A 31 1.92 5.95 10.47
CA SER A 31 1.95 6.68 9.20
C SER A 31 1.58 8.16 9.39
N LYS A 32 0.63 8.47 10.26
CA LYS A 32 0.25 9.86 10.58
C LYS A 32 1.32 10.59 11.39
N TRP A 33 1.94 9.89 12.33
CA TRP A 33 3.06 10.43 13.09
C TRP A 33 4.23 10.78 12.17
N LEU A 34 4.59 9.90 11.23
CA LEU A 34 5.63 10.16 10.22
C LEU A 34 5.29 11.39 9.38
N ASP A 35 4.03 11.56 8.97
CA ASP A 35 3.56 12.72 8.23
C ASP A 35 3.81 14.04 8.99
N ASN A 36 3.48 14.06 10.28
CA ASN A 36 3.71 15.20 11.14
C ASN A 36 5.22 15.50 11.28
N LYS A 37 6.04 14.46 11.49
CA LYS A 37 7.50 14.60 11.60
C LYS A 37 8.15 15.12 10.32
N LEU A 38 7.68 14.70 9.16
CA LEU A 38 8.15 15.23 7.88
C LEU A 38 7.83 16.72 7.75
N ARG A 39 6.60 17.12 8.11
CA ARG A 39 6.14 18.51 8.00
C ARG A 39 6.88 19.46 8.94
N GLU A 40 7.34 19.01 10.11
CA GLU A 40 8.13 19.82 11.05
C GLU A 40 9.45 20.34 10.43
N ASN A 41 9.97 19.67 9.41
CA ASN A 41 11.26 19.97 8.79
C ASN A 41 11.14 20.49 7.34
N LEU A 42 9.95 20.77 6.86
CA LEU A 42 9.69 21.22 5.50
C LEU A 42 9.19 22.66 5.49
N PRO A 43 9.50 23.47 4.45
CA PRO A 43 8.89 24.76 4.23
C PRO A 43 7.37 24.67 4.19
N ASP A 44 6.66 25.69 4.69
CA ASP A 44 5.19 25.73 4.81
C ASP A 44 4.46 25.49 3.48
N GLU A 45 5.03 25.94 2.36
CA GLU A 45 4.50 25.74 1.02
C GLU A 45 4.63 24.29 0.51
N THR A 46 5.42 23.44 1.16
CA THR A 46 5.68 22.06 0.70
C THR A 46 4.48 21.15 0.98
N LYS A 47 3.91 20.62 -0.08
CA LYS A 47 2.88 19.57 0.02
C LYS A 47 3.53 18.21 0.12
N VAL A 48 2.98 17.39 1.01
CA VAL A 48 3.38 15.99 1.17
C VAL A 48 2.24 15.10 0.70
N ILE A 49 2.51 14.25 -0.30
CA ILE A 49 1.57 13.23 -0.74
C ILE A 49 2.18 11.84 -0.58
N LYS A 50 1.33 10.86 -0.28
CA LYS A 50 1.73 9.45 -0.04
C LYS A 50 0.86 8.52 -0.90
N PRO A 51 1.09 8.45 -2.23
CA PRO A 51 0.35 7.53 -3.08
C PRO A 51 0.72 6.09 -2.71
N ALA A 52 -0.28 5.31 -2.34
CA ALA A 52 -0.10 3.91 -2.02
C ALA A 52 -0.34 3.04 -3.26
N ALA A 53 0.55 2.06 -3.48
CA ALA A 53 0.43 1.11 -4.58
C ALA A 53 -0.84 0.25 -4.46
N GLY A 54 -1.65 0.23 -5.51
CA GLY A 54 -2.95 -0.44 -5.57
C GLY A 54 -4.17 0.47 -5.39
N TYR A 55 -3.97 1.78 -5.22
CA TYR A 55 -5.05 2.77 -5.13
C TYR A 55 -5.15 3.60 -6.41
N SER A 56 -6.22 4.39 -6.56
CA SER A 56 -6.50 5.17 -7.78
C SER A 56 -5.38 6.13 -8.19
N SER A 57 -4.58 6.62 -7.25
CA SER A 57 -3.42 7.47 -7.53
C SER A 57 -2.17 6.69 -7.96
N CYS A 58 -2.13 5.38 -7.73
CA CYS A 58 -1.00 4.50 -8.04
C CYS A 58 -1.48 3.05 -8.19
N PRO A 59 -2.20 2.71 -9.30
CA PRO A 59 -2.95 1.46 -9.40
C PRO A 59 -2.10 0.19 -9.48
N ASP A 60 -0.82 0.28 -9.79
CA ASP A 60 0.06 -0.88 -9.90
C ASP A 60 0.48 -1.43 -8.54
N HIS A 61 -0.08 -2.58 -8.14
CA HIS A 61 0.31 -3.29 -6.92
C HIS A 61 1.75 -3.82 -6.93
N THR A 62 2.33 -4.07 -8.13
CA THR A 62 3.68 -4.66 -8.25
C THR A 62 4.78 -3.72 -7.78
N LEU A 63 4.51 -2.40 -7.71
CA LEU A 63 5.43 -1.40 -7.16
C LEU A 63 5.84 -1.69 -5.71
N LYS A 64 5.00 -2.40 -4.94
CA LYS A 64 5.37 -2.80 -3.58
C LYS A 64 6.63 -3.67 -3.56
N ARG A 65 6.82 -4.53 -4.58
CA ARG A 65 8.04 -5.35 -4.71
C ARG A 65 9.27 -4.47 -4.85
N ASP A 66 9.21 -3.44 -5.70
CA ASP A 66 10.37 -2.55 -5.91
C ASP A 66 10.67 -1.73 -4.65
N ILE A 67 9.63 -1.23 -3.98
CA ILE A 67 9.79 -0.52 -2.70
C ILE A 67 10.45 -1.43 -1.66
N MET A 68 10.00 -2.67 -1.56
CA MET A 68 10.59 -3.64 -0.62
C MET A 68 12.04 -3.99 -0.99
N MET A 69 12.35 -4.12 -2.27
CA MET A 69 13.74 -4.34 -2.74
C MET A 69 14.66 -3.16 -2.37
N LEU A 70 14.19 -1.93 -2.51
CA LEU A 70 14.95 -0.74 -2.12
C LEU A 70 15.21 -0.68 -0.61
N LEU A 71 14.25 -1.13 0.20
CA LEU A 71 14.33 -1.10 1.65
C LEU A 71 15.11 -2.27 2.25
N SER A 72 15.15 -3.43 1.59
CA SER A 72 15.77 -4.65 2.11
C SER A 72 17.32 -4.64 2.10
N GLY A 73 17.94 -3.61 1.51
CA GLY A 73 19.40 -3.52 1.41
C GLY A 73 20.11 -3.24 2.73
N GLU A 74 19.44 -2.60 3.70
CA GLU A 74 20.07 -2.20 4.98
C GLU A 74 19.44 -2.88 6.21
N TYR A 75 18.17 -3.31 6.11
CA TYR A 75 17.42 -3.82 7.27
C TYR A 75 16.51 -4.99 6.88
N ASP A 76 16.57 -6.08 7.66
CA ASP A 76 15.51 -7.09 7.63
C ASP A 76 14.30 -6.57 8.42
N LEU A 77 13.30 -6.09 7.70
CA LEU A 77 12.08 -5.55 8.29
C LEU A 77 11.10 -6.66 8.73
N GLY A 78 11.40 -7.92 8.46
CA GLY A 78 10.45 -9.03 8.69
C GLY A 78 9.15 -8.93 7.89
N ILE A 79 9.09 -8.03 6.91
CA ILE A 79 7.90 -7.80 6.06
C ILE A 79 8.05 -8.60 4.77
N LYS A 80 7.00 -9.32 4.40
CA LYS A 80 6.94 -10.13 3.15
C LYS A 80 5.74 -9.71 2.31
N LEU A 81 5.78 -10.08 1.03
CA LEU A 81 4.67 -9.91 0.09
C LEU A 81 4.07 -11.27 -0.26
N THR A 82 2.75 -11.31 -0.35
CA THR A 82 2.03 -12.42 -0.96
C THR A 82 2.13 -12.37 -2.49
N GLU A 83 1.66 -13.40 -3.19
CA GLU A 83 1.54 -13.40 -4.66
C GLU A 83 0.62 -12.29 -5.20
N SER A 84 -0.29 -11.78 -4.39
CA SER A 84 -1.15 -10.64 -4.72
C SER A 84 -0.60 -9.29 -4.27
N PHE A 85 0.66 -9.25 -3.81
CA PHE A 85 1.32 -8.05 -3.28
C PHE A 85 0.63 -7.47 -2.03
N ALA A 86 -0.04 -8.30 -1.22
CA ALA A 86 -0.44 -7.93 0.13
C ALA A 86 0.76 -8.05 1.08
N LEU A 87 0.82 -7.16 2.07
CA LEU A 87 1.90 -7.16 3.07
C LEU A 87 1.64 -8.20 4.16
N ILE A 88 2.70 -8.86 4.61
CA ILE A 88 2.72 -9.76 5.75
C ILE A 88 3.83 -9.28 6.72
N PRO A 89 3.50 -8.94 7.97
CA PRO A 89 2.18 -8.95 8.62
C PRO A 89 1.20 -7.96 7.99
N GLU A 90 -0.10 -8.25 8.08
CA GLU A 90 -1.18 -7.45 7.48
C GLU A 90 -1.20 -5.99 7.99
N ALA A 91 -0.83 -5.78 9.25
CA ALA A 91 -0.68 -4.46 9.85
C ALA A 91 0.67 -3.81 9.47
N SER A 92 0.92 -3.68 8.18
CA SER A 92 2.10 -3.03 7.60
C SER A 92 1.68 -2.01 6.56
N ILE A 93 2.42 -0.92 6.46
CA ILE A 93 2.21 0.13 5.45
C ILE A 93 3.53 0.35 4.72
N CYS A 94 3.50 0.34 3.40
CA CYS A 94 4.62 0.77 2.57
C CYS A 94 4.13 1.68 1.46
N GLY A 95 4.97 2.59 0.99
CA GLY A 95 4.63 3.51 -0.09
C GLY A 95 5.76 4.46 -0.41
N LEU A 96 5.46 5.39 -1.30
CA LEU A 96 6.35 6.48 -1.68
C LEU A 96 5.84 7.78 -1.04
N ILE A 97 6.76 8.68 -0.72
CA ILE A 97 6.45 10.00 -0.22
C ILE A 97 7.02 11.01 -1.21
N PHE A 98 6.16 11.88 -1.73
CA PHE A 98 6.55 12.99 -2.59
C PHE A 98 6.36 14.31 -1.85
N MET A 99 7.41 15.11 -1.83
CA MET A 99 7.46 16.40 -1.16
C MET A 99 7.77 17.49 -2.20
N HIS A 100 6.77 18.27 -2.57
CA HIS A 100 6.91 19.36 -3.54
C HIS A 100 5.75 20.35 -3.41
N PRO A 101 5.95 21.68 -3.62
CA PRO A 101 4.86 22.65 -3.56
C PRO A 101 3.68 22.36 -4.48
N GLU A 102 3.94 21.82 -5.66
CA GLU A 102 2.93 21.44 -6.64
C GLU A 102 2.42 20.01 -6.55
N ALA A 103 2.87 19.24 -5.52
CA ALA A 103 2.46 17.85 -5.37
C ALA A 103 0.93 17.74 -5.23
N ARG A 104 0.34 16.82 -5.97
CA ARG A 104 -1.09 16.49 -5.91
C ARG A 104 -1.30 15.03 -6.21
N TYR A 105 -2.35 14.44 -5.65
CA TYR A 105 -2.73 13.06 -5.98
C TYR A 105 -3.31 13.02 -7.40
N PRO A 106 -2.71 12.29 -8.33
CA PRO A 106 -3.36 12.02 -9.60
C PRO A 106 -4.54 11.05 -9.39
N GLU A 107 -5.58 11.20 -10.16
CA GLU A 107 -6.68 10.22 -10.20
C GLU A 107 -6.62 9.47 -11.53
N ILE A 108 -6.06 8.26 -11.51
CA ILE A 108 -5.90 7.41 -12.69
C ILE A 108 -7.12 6.47 -12.78
N ARG A 109 -8.16 6.93 -13.47
CA ARG A 109 -9.37 6.14 -13.67
C ARG A 109 -9.29 5.21 -14.86
N ARG A 110 -8.66 5.68 -15.95
CA ARG A 110 -8.52 4.95 -17.21
C ARG A 110 -7.22 5.30 -17.91
N ILE A 111 -6.65 4.33 -18.61
CA ILE A 111 -5.47 4.49 -19.45
C ILE A 111 -5.78 3.98 -20.86
N SER A 112 -5.14 4.59 -21.86
CA SER A 112 -5.23 4.10 -23.24
C SER A 112 -4.41 2.81 -23.42
N ARG A 113 -4.69 2.09 -24.50
CA ARG A 113 -3.91 0.90 -24.87
C ARG A 113 -2.42 1.22 -25.02
N GLU A 114 -2.09 2.34 -25.65
CA GLU A 114 -0.72 2.80 -25.81
C GLU A 114 -0.02 3.05 -24.46
N GLN A 115 -0.71 3.73 -23.54
CA GLN A 115 -0.18 3.94 -22.16
C GLN A 115 0.06 2.63 -21.44
N TYR A 116 -0.88 1.70 -21.55
CA TYR A 116 -0.78 0.37 -20.97
C TYR A 116 0.45 -0.39 -21.51
N ASP A 117 0.60 -0.45 -22.85
CA ASP A 117 1.69 -1.18 -23.48
C ASP A 117 3.06 -0.53 -23.18
N ASN A 118 3.15 0.81 -23.18
CA ASN A 118 4.35 1.55 -22.79
C ASN A 118 4.72 1.31 -21.32
N TYR A 119 3.76 1.35 -20.41
CA TYR A 119 4.01 1.11 -19.00
C TYR A 119 4.46 -0.32 -18.75
N LYS A 120 3.76 -1.30 -19.32
CA LYS A 120 4.13 -2.72 -19.28
C LYS A 120 5.57 -2.95 -19.76
N ALA A 121 5.95 -2.37 -20.89
CA ALA A 121 7.30 -2.48 -21.43
C ALA A 121 8.36 -1.86 -20.49
N LYS A 122 8.12 -0.65 -19.99
CA LYS A 122 9.04 0.04 -19.05
C LYS A 122 9.22 -0.72 -17.74
N ARG A 123 8.17 -1.39 -17.27
CA ARG A 123 8.17 -2.17 -16.03
C ARG A 123 8.63 -3.61 -16.24
N ASN A 124 8.87 -4.03 -17.48
CA ASN A 124 9.15 -5.42 -17.85
C ASN A 124 8.14 -6.41 -17.22
N MET A 125 6.85 -6.05 -17.25
CA MET A 125 5.78 -6.85 -16.68
C MET A 125 5.40 -8.00 -17.61
N SER A 126 5.05 -9.15 -17.02
CA SER A 126 4.41 -10.24 -17.76
C SER A 126 3.01 -9.82 -18.26
N ASP A 127 2.51 -10.50 -19.29
CA ASP A 127 1.14 -10.26 -19.78
C ASP A 127 0.09 -10.53 -18.72
N ASP A 128 0.32 -11.54 -17.88
CA ASP A 128 -0.59 -11.92 -16.82
C ASP A 128 -0.61 -10.89 -15.69
N ASP A 129 0.54 -10.40 -15.24
CA ASP A 129 0.62 -9.34 -14.23
C ASP A 129 0.00 -8.03 -14.74
N ALA A 130 0.34 -7.62 -15.96
CA ALA A 130 -0.21 -6.42 -16.53
C ALA A 130 -1.75 -6.49 -16.64
N ARG A 131 -2.29 -7.63 -17.08
CA ARG A 131 -3.74 -7.87 -17.14
C ARG A 131 -4.37 -7.88 -15.75
N ARG A 132 -3.75 -8.56 -14.80
CA ARG A 132 -4.24 -8.73 -13.43
C ARG A 132 -4.32 -7.40 -12.67
N PHE A 133 -3.27 -6.58 -12.77
CA PHE A 133 -3.13 -5.38 -11.93
C PHE A 133 -3.52 -4.08 -12.64
N LEU A 134 -3.52 -4.04 -13.97
CA LEU A 134 -3.84 -2.82 -14.74
C LEU A 134 -5.03 -3.01 -15.70
N GLY A 135 -5.48 -4.24 -15.94
CA GLY A 135 -6.55 -4.51 -16.89
C GLY A 135 -7.88 -3.81 -16.56
N HIS A 136 -8.16 -3.59 -15.29
CA HIS A 136 -9.38 -2.94 -14.82
C HIS A 136 -9.46 -1.44 -15.14
N ILE A 137 -8.33 -0.78 -15.41
CA ILE A 137 -8.26 0.64 -15.82
C ILE A 137 -8.00 0.83 -17.32
N LEU A 138 -7.80 -0.25 -18.07
CA LEU A 138 -7.62 -0.18 -19.53
C LEU A 138 -8.96 0.21 -20.20
N LYS A 139 -8.87 1.19 -21.13
CA LYS A 139 -10.00 1.67 -21.91
C LYS A 139 -10.17 0.85 -23.20
#